data_e6dd86f729ad307c7d00bf6dd7c61cfe
#
_entry.id   e6dd86f729ad307c7d00bf6dd7c61cfe
#
_cell.length_a   1.000
_cell.length_b   1.000
_cell.length_c   1.000
_cell.angle_alpha   90.00
_cell.angle_beta   90.00
_cell.angle_gamma   90.00
#
_symmetry.space_group_name_H-M   'P 1'
#
loop_
_entity.id
_entity.type
_entity.pdbx_description
1 polymer ?
#
loop_
_entity_poly.entity_id
_entity_poly.type
_entity_poly.pdbx_seq_one_letter_code
_entity_poly.pdbx_strand_id
1 'polypeptide(L)'
;MKKFYITGAYLLLSLFILNKSYGQFDTLKPLKIAIFAPLFLDEAFEGNSYNTPRESIPKNMLPGLEFYNGVMMAIDSLAYDGTKLEVSIYDTKQPESYISTMLNGPELNNVSLIIGSFTSSEEVKRFGDQALKRNIPLISATYPNVGGINANPFFVLLNSSFQTHLRGIYKYLTTSYPATNIIAFRRSGSVGDYIKKTFIDLNQNSKTSPLQIKWVELSETFAPKDVMNQLDSNANNVVLVASPIESFGLKIVKTISGFEQYRTTAVGMPTWDGIKELNGKSCRNVDIVYSTPFNYNRSDNTEASFVKRYKAKFYSRPSDMVFRGYETTFHFGKLLMKYRNNIINNLSSNQYKIFNDLDIKPVKVRESNTVPDYLENKKLYFIRKQDGNIKSVL
;
A
#
# COMPACT_ATOMS: atom_id res chain seq x y z
N MET A 1 17.53 -78.34 -1.57
CA MET A 1 16.69 -77.42 -0.79
C MET A 1 17.21 -75.99 -0.71
N LYS A 2 18.53 -75.69 -0.55
CA LYS A 2 19.05 -74.30 -0.48
C LYS A 2 18.83 -73.43 -1.74
N LYS A 3 18.74 -73.98 -2.96
CA LYS A 3 18.50 -73.23 -4.18
C LYS A 3 17.05 -72.72 -4.32
N PHE A 4 16.06 -73.37 -3.71
CA PHE A 4 14.65 -72.95 -3.74
C PHE A 4 14.40 -71.75 -2.84
N TYR A 5 15.12 -71.59 -1.74
CA TYR A 5 14.96 -70.45 -0.80
C TYR A 5 15.56 -69.16 -1.39
N ILE A 6 16.65 -69.27 -2.19
CA ILE A 6 17.26 -68.08 -2.81
C ILE A 6 16.38 -67.50 -3.91
N THR A 7 15.73 -68.37 -4.73
CA THR A 7 14.83 -67.90 -5.79
C THR A 7 13.55 -67.28 -5.23
N GLY A 8 13.03 -67.82 -4.12
CA GLY A 8 11.88 -67.22 -3.40
C GLY A 8 12.23 -65.84 -2.77
N ALA A 9 13.43 -65.66 -2.23
CA ALA A 9 13.87 -64.38 -1.68
C ALA A 9 14.05 -63.31 -2.76
N TYR A 10 14.56 -63.66 -3.94
CA TYR A 10 14.65 -62.71 -5.09
C TYR A 10 13.29 -62.36 -5.66
N LEU A 11 12.33 -63.27 -5.67
CA LEU A 11 10.95 -62.96 -6.10
C LEU A 11 10.23 -62.05 -5.13
N LEU A 12 10.40 -62.24 -3.82
CA LEU A 12 9.90 -61.34 -2.78
C LEU A 12 10.54 -59.97 -2.80
N LEU A 13 11.86 -59.89 -3.04
CA LEU A 13 12.56 -58.61 -3.15
C LEU A 13 12.17 -57.84 -4.43
N SER A 14 11.89 -58.54 -5.56
CA SER A 14 11.40 -57.91 -6.77
C SER A 14 9.98 -57.39 -6.65
N LEU A 15 9.12 -57.99 -5.85
CA LEU A 15 7.78 -57.50 -5.52
C LEU A 15 7.81 -56.23 -4.65
N PHE A 16 8.84 -56.08 -3.80
CA PHE A 16 9.03 -54.83 -3.02
C PHE A 16 9.60 -53.67 -3.87
N ILE A 17 10.35 -53.96 -4.93
CA ILE A 17 10.91 -52.93 -5.82
C ILE A 17 9.87 -52.42 -6.84
N LEU A 18 8.80 -53.20 -7.11
CA LEU A 18 7.73 -52.80 -8.04
C LEU A 18 6.63 -51.92 -7.36
N ASN A 19 6.63 -51.81 -6.04
CA ASN A 19 5.92 -50.73 -5.36
C ASN A 19 6.75 -49.44 -5.49
N LYS A 20 7.02 -48.98 -6.73
CA LYS A 20 7.11 -47.55 -6.96
C LYS A 20 5.79 -46.99 -6.47
N SER A 21 5.81 -46.47 -5.25
CA SER A 21 4.84 -45.53 -4.78
C SER A 21 4.75 -44.48 -5.91
N TYR A 22 3.77 -44.61 -6.78
CA TYR A 22 3.26 -43.48 -7.52
C TYR A 22 2.83 -42.56 -6.38
N GLY A 23 3.72 -41.62 -6.04
CA GLY A 23 3.34 -40.53 -5.16
C GLY A 23 2.02 -40.06 -5.72
N GLN A 24 0.95 -40.27 -5.00
CA GLN A 24 -0.30 -39.62 -5.27
C GLN A 24 0.12 -38.19 -5.55
N PHE A 25 0.04 -37.76 -6.80
CA PHE A 25 -0.04 -36.36 -7.10
C PHE A 25 -1.28 -35.94 -6.34
N ASP A 26 -1.07 -35.56 -5.10
CA ASP A 26 -2.08 -34.95 -4.27
C ASP A 26 -2.53 -33.77 -5.12
N THR A 27 -3.65 -33.95 -5.81
CA THR A 27 -4.32 -32.90 -6.55
C THR A 27 -4.86 -31.96 -5.49
N LEU A 28 -3.93 -31.28 -4.81
CA LEU A 28 -4.24 -30.24 -3.86
C LEU A 28 -5.21 -29.32 -4.57
N LYS A 29 -6.42 -29.23 -4.02
CA LYS A 29 -7.44 -28.31 -4.53
C LYS A 29 -6.77 -26.95 -4.73
N PRO A 30 -7.01 -26.27 -5.86
CA PRO A 30 -6.43 -24.97 -6.09
C PRO A 30 -6.80 -24.05 -4.93
N LEU A 31 -5.81 -23.27 -4.45
CA LEU A 31 -6.07 -22.27 -3.44
C LEU A 31 -6.85 -21.13 -4.07
N LYS A 32 -7.85 -20.62 -3.34
CA LYS A 32 -8.76 -19.59 -3.85
C LYS A 32 -8.38 -18.22 -3.30
N ILE A 33 -8.34 -17.24 -4.19
CA ILE A 33 -8.18 -15.82 -3.87
C ILE A 33 -9.43 -15.09 -4.32
N ALA A 34 -10.05 -14.32 -3.42
CA ALA A 34 -11.11 -13.37 -3.75
C ALA A 34 -10.53 -11.96 -3.83
N ILE A 35 -10.72 -11.27 -4.95
CA ILE A 35 -10.24 -9.91 -5.16
C ILE A 35 -11.45 -8.98 -5.29
N PHE A 36 -11.42 -7.89 -4.55
CA PHE A 36 -12.47 -6.88 -4.49
C PHE A 36 -11.93 -5.54 -4.99
N ALA A 37 -12.60 -4.96 -5.99
CA ALA A 37 -12.21 -3.68 -6.57
C ALA A 37 -13.42 -2.83 -6.93
N PRO A 38 -13.34 -1.49 -6.89
CA PRO A 38 -14.43 -0.58 -7.23
C PRO A 38 -14.56 -0.44 -8.76
N LEU A 39 -15.22 -1.42 -9.40
CA LEU A 39 -15.30 -1.52 -10.86
C LEU A 39 -16.47 -0.73 -11.45
N PHE A 40 -17.53 -0.47 -10.65
CA PHE A 40 -18.72 0.27 -11.10
C PHE A 40 -19.40 -0.37 -12.32
N LEU A 41 -19.50 -1.70 -12.34
CA LEU A 41 -19.99 -2.43 -13.50
C LEU A 41 -21.44 -2.06 -13.86
N ASP A 42 -22.31 -1.84 -12.88
CA ASP A 42 -23.70 -1.44 -13.10
C ASP A 42 -23.84 -0.03 -13.68
N GLU A 43 -22.86 0.84 -13.44
CA GLU A 43 -22.82 2.16 -14.04
C GLU A 43 -22.19 2.13 -15.45
N ALA A 44 -21.20 1.23 -15.63
CA ALA A 44 -20.47 1.11 -16.89
C ALA A 44 -21.25 0.39 -17.99
N PHE A 45 -22.16 -0.50 -17.62
CA PHE A 45 -22.89 -1.36 -18.55
C PHE A 45 -24.40 -1.34 -18.28
N GLU A 46 -25.19 -1.36 -19.35
CA GLU A 46 -26.61 -1.67 -19.36
C GLU A 46 -26.81 -2.99 -20.12
N GLY A 47 -26.98 -4.08 -19.38
CA GLY A 47 -26.91 -5.44 -19.97
C GLY A 47 -25.51 -5.70 -20.56
N ASN A 48 -25.45 -5.96 -21.86
CA ASN A 48 -24.17 -6.17 -22.58
C ASN A 48 -23.66 -4.91 -23.31
N SER A 49 -24.33 -3.76 -23.15
CA SER A 49 -23.98 -2.52 -23.82
C SER A 49 -23.20 -1.60 -22.89
N TYR A 50 -22.12 -1.03 -23.42
CA TYR A 50 -21.31 -0.03 -22.69
C TYR A 50 -22.07 1.29 -22.61
N ASN A 51 -22.34 1.77 -21.41
CA ASN A 51 -23.18 2.93 -21.12
C ASN A 51 -22.41 4.21 -20.76
N THR A 52 -21.07 4.17 -20.80
CA THR A 52 -20.27 5.36 -20.51
C THR A 52 -19.90 6.11 -21.80
N PRO A 53 -19.56 7.43 -21.72
CA PRO A 53 -19.14 8.19 -22.89
C PRO A 53 -17.99 7.49 -23.62
N ARG A 54 -18.10 7.34 -24.95
CA ARG A 54 -17.11 6.61 -25.77
C ARG A 54 -15.71 7.22 -25.75
N GLU A 55 -15.60 8.50 -25.39
CA GLU A 55 -14.35 9.26 -25.48
C GLU A 55 -13.50 9.20 -24.20
N SER A 56 -14.08 8.86 -23.05
CA SER A 56 -13.31 8.79 -21.80
C SER A 56 -13.99 7.92 -20.74
N ILE A 57 -13.18 7.19 -19.99
CA ILE A 57 -13.63 6.47 -18.80
C ILE A 57 -13.84 7.48 -17.67
N PRO A 58 -14.98 7.43 -16.94
CA PRO A 58 -15.22 8.29 -15.79
C PRO A 58 -14.09 8.21 -14.75
N LYS A 59 -13.71 9.35 -14.19
CA LYS A 59 -12.55 9.44 -13.27
C LYS A 59 -12.72 8.59 -12.01
N ASN A 60 -13.95 8.41 -11.54
CA ASN A 60 -14.26 7.55 -10.37
C ASN A 60 -14.03 6.06 -10.66
N MET A 61 -14.17 5.61 -11.89
CA MET A 61 -13.98 4.22 -12.30
C MET A 61 -12.51 3.87 -12.55
N LEU A 62 -11.69 4.86 -12.96
CA LEU A 62 -10.29 4.63 -13.34
C LEU A 62 -9.47 3.89 -12.30
N PRO A 63 -9.46 4.25 -11.00
CA PRO A 63 -8.62 3.58 -10.03
C PRO A 63 -8.94 2.09 -9.87
N GLY A 64 -10.21 1.73 -9.91
CA GLY A 64 -10.66 0.34 -9.84
C GLY A 64 -10.27 -0.47 -11.09
N LEU A 65 -10.52 0.09 -12.27
CA LEU A 65 -10.14 -0.53 -13.54
C LEU A 65 -8.62 -0.71 -13.66
N GLU A 66 -7.85 0.29 -13.27
CA GLU A 66 -6.38 0.23 -13.30
C GLU A 66 -5.84 -0.79 -12.31
N PHE A 67 -6.40 -0.87 -11.10
CA PHE A 67 -6.08 -1.93 -10.15
C PHE A 67 -6.39 -3.32 -10.74
N TYR A 68 -7.58 -3.49 -11.32
CA TYR A 68 -7.99 -4.71 -12.02
C TYR A 68 -7.02 -5.09 -13.15
N ASN A 69 -6.59 -4.14 -13.98
CA ASN A 69 -5.61 -4.41 -15.04
C ASN A 69 -4.29 -4.94 -14.48
N GLY A 70 -3.84 -4.39 -13.33
CA GLY A 70 -2.68 -4.90 -12.61
C GLY A 70 -2.88 -6.33 -12.11
N VAL A 71 -4.04 -6.62 -11.52
CA VAL A 71 -4.45 -7.97 -11.09
C VAL A 71 -4.39 -8.95 -12.23
N MET A 72 -4.97 -8.62 -13.39
CA MET A 72 -4.98 -9.50 -14.56
C MET A 72 -3.57 -9.80 -15.06
N MET A 73 -2.68 -8.82 -15.10
CA MET A 73 -1.27 -9.05 -15.44
C MET A 73 -0.56 -9.95 -14.43
N ALA A 74 -0.90 -9.86 -13.13
CA ALA A 74 -0.37 -10.72 -12.11
C ALA A 74 -0.84 -12.18 -12.28
N ILE A 75 -2.12 -12.37 -12.58
CA ILE A 75 -2.70 -13.69 -12.88
C ILE A 75 -1.99 -14.34 -14.06
N ASP A 76 -1.78 -13.58 -15.17
CA ASP A 76 -1.04 -14.06 -16.34
C ASP A 76 0.39 -14.49 -15.96
N SER A 77 1.08 -13.69 -15.11
CA SER A 77 2.44 -13.99 -14.67
C SER A 77 2.50 -15.21 -13.75
N LEU A 78 1.52 -15.35 -12.83
CA LEU A 78 1.41 -16.51 -11.95
C LEU A 78 1.12 -17.79 -12.73
N ALA A 79 0.24 -17.72 -13.73
CA ALA A 79 -0.06 -18.85 -14.62
C ALA A 79 1.16 -19.27 -15.43
N TYR A 80 1.92 -18.32 -15.98
CA TYR A 80 3.17 -18.58 -16.69
C TYR A 80 4.20 -19.31 -15.81
N ASP A 81 4.29 -18.94 -14.54
CA ASP A 81 5.14 -19.60 -13.54
C ASP A 81 4.60 -20.97 -13.06
N GLY A 82 3.53 -21.47 -13.65
CA GLY A 82 2.88 -22.72 -13.25
C GLY A 82 2.16 -22.69 -11.91
N THR A 83 1.87 -21.51 -11.37
CA THR A 83 1.17 -21.32 -10.10
C THR A 83 -0.33 -21.59 -10.30
N LYS A 84 -0.86 -22.61 -9.63
CA LYS A 84 -2.28 -23.01 -9.72
C LYS A 84 -3.10 -22.30 -8.64
N LEU A 85 -3.74 -21.21 -9.01
CA LEU A 85 -4.66 -20.45 -8.16
C LEU A 85 -6.01 -20.32 -8.85
N GLU A 86 -7.08 -20.37 -8.08
CA GLU A 86 -8.41 -19.97 -8.51
C GLU A 86 -8.65 -18.54 -8.03
N VAL A 87 -8.84 -17.60 -8.94
CA VAL A 87 -9.01 -16.18 -8.62
C VAL A 87 -10.41 -15.73 -9.05
N SER A 88 -11.20 -15.27 -8.08
CA SER A 88 -12.49 -14.64 -8.32
C SER A 88 -12.38 -13.14 -8.09
N ILE A 89 -12.94 -12.32 -8.99
CA ILE A 89 -12.90 -10.86 -8.91
C ILE A 89 -14.32 -10.34 -8.77
N TYR A 90 -14.55 -9.46 -7.80
CA TYR A 90 -15.85 -8.91 -7.43
C TYR A 90 -15.82 -7.38 -7.45
N ASP A 91 -16.92 -6.76 -7.87
CA ASP A 91 -17.11 -5.32 -7.82
C ASP A 91 -17.62 -4.89 -6.45
N THR A 92 -16.92 -3.98 -5.78
CA THR A 92 -17.34 -3.41 -4.48
C THR A 92 -18.43 -2.34 -4.61
N LYS A 93 -18.77 -1.94 -5.83
CA LYS A 93 -19.78 -0.89 -6.12
C LYS A 93 -21.16 -1.45 -6.52
N GLN A 94 -21.34 -2.73 -6.33
CA GLN A 94 -22.65 -3.38 -6.41
C GLN A 94 -23.59 -2.90 -5.27
N PRO A 95 -24.91 -3.03 -5.43
CA PRO A 95 -25.86 -2.68 -4.37
C PRO A 95 -25.54 -3.36 -3.03
N GLU A 96 -25.77 -2.64 -1.93
CA GLU A 96 -25.45 -3.10 -0.58
C GLU A 96 -26.06 -4.48 -0.24
N SER A 97 -27.29 -4.74 -0.69
CA SER A 97 -27.95 -6.03 -0.51
C SER A 97 -27.19 -7.17 -1.19
N TYR A 98 -26.67 -6.93 -2.40
CA TYR A 98 -25.85 -7.92 -3.14
C TYR A 98 -24.53 -8.19 -2.41
N ILE A 99 -23.81 -7.14 -2.03
CA ILE A 99 -22.53 -7.27 -1.30
C ILE A 99 -22.74 -8.02 0.01
N SER A 100 -23.78 -7.68 0.78
CA SER A 100 -24.09 -8.35 2.04
C SER A 100 -24.42 -9.84 1.83
N THR A 101 -25.21 -10.16 0.81
CA THR A 101 -25.54 -11.55 0.47
C THR A 101 -24.30 -12.33 0.09
N MET A 102 -23.48 -11.81 -0.80
CA MET A 102 -22.24 -12.44 -1.26
C MET A 102 -21.25 -12.65 -0.10
N LEU A 103 -21.04 -11.67 0.77
CA LEU A 103 -20.12 -11.79 1.92
C LEU A 103 -20.57 -12.87 2.92
N ASN A 104 -21.86 -13.09 3.07
CA ASN A 104 -22.42 -14.12 3.94
C ASN A 104 -22.68 -15.46 3.21
N GLY A 105 -22.61 -15.45 1.89
CA GLY A 105 -22.91 -16.57 1.01
C GLY A 105 -21.76 -17.57 0.83
N PRO A 106 -21.95 -18.51 -0.10
CA PRO A 106 -20.98 -19.56 -0.41
C PRO A 106 -19.79 -19.04 -1.24
N GLU A 107 -19.83 -17.84 -1.81
CA GLU A 107 -18.81 -17.27 -2.69
C GLU A 107 -17.45 -17.21 -2.01
N LEU A 108 -17.44 -16.95 -0.69
CA LEU A 108 -16.22 -16.93 0.12
C LEU A 108 -15.88 -18.28 0.75
N ASN A 109 -16.61 -19.36 0.44
CA ASN A 109 -16.29 -20.69 0.93
C ASN A 109 -14.97 -21.18 0.31
N ASN A 110 -14.09 -21.71 1.15
CA ASN A 110 -12.75 -22.17 0.77
C ASN A 110 -11.83 -21.08 0.18
N VAL A 111 -12.17 -19.80 0.31
CA VAL A 111 -11.25 -18.71 0.01
C VAL A 111 -10.14 -18.72 1.04
N SER A 112 -8.90 -18.67 0.57
CA SER A 112 -7.69 -18.73 1.40
C SER A 112 -7.07 -17.35 1.63
N LEU A 113 -7.42 -16.37 0.79
CA LEU A 113 -6.91 -15.00 0.85
C LEU A 113 -7.91 -14.04 0.20
N ILE A 114 -8.10 -12.89 0.83
CA ILE A 114 -8.86 -11.77 0.26
C ILE A 114 -7.90 -10.63 -0.03
N ILE A 115 -8.02 -9.99 -1.19
CA ILE A 115 -7.31 -8.75 -1.55
C ILE A 115 -8.36 -7.70 -1.90
N GLY A 116 -8.30 -6.54 -1.23
CA GLY A 116 -9.27 -5.47 -1.42
C GLY A 116 -8.65 -4.14 -1.84
N SER A 117 -9.18 -3.55 -2.92
CA SER A 117 -8.99 -2.15 -3.28
C SER A 117 -10.19 -1.36 -2.81
N PHE A 118 -10.15 -0.88 -1.58
CA PHE A 118 -11.27 -0.18 -0.94
C PHE A 118 -11.18 1.34 -1.14
N THR A 119 -12.33 2.00 -1.00
CA THR A 119 -12.49 3.46 -1.18
C THR A 119 -13.07 4.16 0.04
N SER A 120 -13.57 3.41 1.03
CA SER A 120 -14.16 3.99 2.25
C SER A 120 -13.85 3.17 3.50
N SER A 121 -14.02 3.80 4.66
CA SER A 121 -13.88 3.17 5.98
C SER A 121 -14.93 2.10 6.22
N GLU A 122 -16.14 2.30 5.71
CA GLU A 122 -17.26 1.37 5.81
C GLU A 122 -16.98 0.07 5.03
N GLU A 123 -16.44 0.19 3.81
CA GLU A 123 -15.99 -0.98 3.05
C GLU A 123 -14.91 -1.75 3.83
N VAL A 124 -13.86 -1.06 4.28
CA VAL A 124 -12.77 -1.70 5.05
C VAL A 124 -13.32 -2.43 6.26
N LYS A 125 -14.20 -1.80 7.04
CA LYS A 125 -14.78 -2.43 8.23
C LYS A 125 -15.61 -3.66 7.89
N ARG A 126 -16.50 -3.56 6.92
CA ARG A 126 -17.39 -4.65 6.51
C ARG A 126 -16.60 -5.89 6.05
N PHE A 127 -15.61 -5.68 5.18
CA PHE A 127 -14.78 -6.78 4.70
C PHE A 127 -13.85 -7.31 5.80
N GLY A 128 -13.34 -6.43 6.67
CA GLY A 128 -12.53 -6.83 7.82
C GLY A 128 -13.29 -7.68 8.83
N ASP A 129 -14.54 -7.34 9.14
CA ASP A 129 -15.40 -8.13 10.02
C ASP A 129 -15.67 -9.53 9.44
N GLN A 130 -15.84 -9.64 8.11
CA GLN A 130 -16.00 -10.95 7.44
C GLN A 130 -14.70 -11.76 7.42
N ALA A 131 -13.55 -11.11 7.21
CA ALA A 131 -12.25 -11.74 7.29
C ALA A 131 -12.00 -12.36 8.67
N LEU A 132 -12.32 -11.62 9.74
CA LEU A 132 -12.25 -12.12 11.12
C LEU A 132 -13.19 -13.30 11.33
N LYS A 133 -14.49 -13.17 10.97
CA LYS A 133 -15.51 -14.21 11.14
C LYS A 133 -15.12 -15.52 10.46
N ARG A 134 -14.45 -15.45 9.31
CA ARG A 134 -14.07 -16.60 8.50
C ARG A 134 -12.63 -17.06 8.70
N ASN A 135 -11.83 -16.33 9.50
CA ASN A 135 -10.39 -16.54 9.67
C ASN A 135 -9.62 -16.52 8.34
N ILE A 136 -9.99 -15.62 7.45
CA ILE A 136 -9.35 -15.46 6.14
C ILE A 136 -8.48 -14.20 6.17
N PRO A 137 -7.18 -14.26 5.80
CA PRO A 137 -6.36 -13.07 5.64
C PRO A 137 -6.97 -12.10 4.62
N LEU A 138 -7.08 -10.82 5.00
CA LEU A 138 -7.55 -9.74 4.15
C LEU A 138 -6.44 -8.71 3.97
N ILE A 139 -6.00 -8.52 2.74
CA ILE A 139 -5.02 -7.51 2.35
C ILE A 139 -5.74 -6.27 1.83
N SER A 140 -5.81 -5.20 2.64
CA SER A 140 -6.31 -3.89 2.22
C SER A 140 -5.19 -3.16 1.46
N ALA A 141 -5.28 -3.15 0.12
CA ALA A 141 -4.18 -2.73 -0.73
C ALA A 141 -4.09 -1.20 -0.92
N THR A 142 -5.20 -0.47 -0.86
CA THR A 142 -5.27 0.91 -1.35
C THR A 142 -5.68 1.94 -0.31
N TYR A 143 -6.64 1.62 0.54
CA TYR A 143 -7.19 2.57 1.50
C TYR A 143 -6.29 2.73 2.73
N PRO A 144 -5.89 3.97 3.12
CA PRO A 144 -4.89 4.19 4.18
C PRO A 144 -5.50 4.28 5.58
N ASN A 145 -6.62 3.58 5.83
CA ASN A 145 -7.32 3.63 7.10
C ASN A 145 -7.87 2.26 7.46
N VAL A 146 -7.91 1.96 8.74
CA VAL A 146 -8.38 0.66 9.27
C VAL A 146 -9.90 0.59 9.46
N GLY A 147 -10.65 1.65 9.18
CA GLY A 147 -12.13 1.65 9.28
C GLY A 147 -12.68 1.33 10.67
N GLY A 148 -11.91 1.56 11.75
CA GLY A 148 -12.31 1.19 13.11
C GLY A 148 -12.16 -0.30 13.45
N ILE A 149 -11.45 -1.08 12.64
CA ILE A 149 -11.11 -2.48 12.93
C ILE A 149 -10.24 -2.52 14.20
N ASN A 150 -10.55 -3.48 15.06
CA ASN A 150 -9.77 -3.81 16.25
C ASN A 150 -9.83 -5.33 16.49
N ALA A 151 -8.89 -5.85 17.27
CA ALA A 151 -8.78 -7.27 17.63
C ALA A 151 -8.92 -8.22 16.41
N ASN A 152 -8.38 -7.83 15.26
CA ASN A 152 -8.47 -8.59 14.02
C ASN A 152 -7.07 -8.93 13.45
N PRO A 153 -6.48 -10.05 13.84
CA PRO A 153 -5.16 -10.48 13.37
C PRO A 153 -5.15 -10.90 11.88
N PHE A 154 -6.30 -10.98 11.23
CA PHE A 154 -6.43 -11.33 9.81
C PHE A 154 -6.47 -10.12 8.89
N PHE A 155 -6.62 -8.90 9.43
CA PHE A 155 -6.64 -7.68 8.62
C PHE A 155 -5.24 -7.10 8.45
N VAL A 156 -4.86 -6.83 7.19
CA VAL A 156 -3.56 -6.28 6.82
C VAL A 156 -3.74 -4.96 6.07
N LEU A 157 -3.22 -3.89 6.62
CA LEU A 157 -3.18 -2.56 5.99
C LEU A 157 -1.86 -2.39 5.24
N LEU A 158 -1.88 -2.39 3.90
CA LEU A 158 -0.67 -2.18 3.09
C LEU A 158 -0.37 -0.71 2.86
N ASN A 159 -1.39 0.12 2.65
CA ASN A 159 -1.23 1.56 2.55
C ASN A 159 -1.16 2.14 3.97
N SER A 160 0.05 2.38 4.42
CA SER A 160 0.37 2.73 5.82
C SER A 160 -0.52 3.83 6.39
N SER A 161 -0.88 3.70 7.66
CA SER A 161 -1.71 4.68 8.37
C SER A 161 -1.02 6.03 8.52
N PHE A 162 -1.82 7.08 8.69
CA PHE A 162 -1.32 8.42 8.94
C PHE A 162 -0.36 8.50 10.14
N GLN A 163 -0.66 7.74 11.20
CA GLN A 163 0.22 7.64 12.37
C GLN A 163 1.61 7.05 12.01
N THR A 164 1.65 6.03 11.16
CA THR A 164 2.92 5.46 10.69
C THR A 164 3.71 6.48 9.89
N HIS A 165 3.05 7.27 9.03
CA HIS A 165 3.70 8.35 8.31
C HIS A 165 4.26 9.43 9.25
N LEU A 166 3.51 9.88 10.26
CA LEU A 166 3.99 10.88 11.22
C LEU A 166 5.24 10.39 11.96
N ARG A 167 5.26 9.13 12.41
CA ARG A 167 6.45 8.52 13.02
C ARG A 167 7.63 8.44 12.05
N GLY A 168 7.37 8.10 10.79
CA GLY A 168 8.39 8.07 9.73
C GLY A 168 8.95 9.44 9.44
N ILE A 169 8.10 10.47 9.31
CA ILE A 169 8.51 11.86 9.10
C ILE A 169 9.34 12.36 10.28
N TYR A 170 8.93 12.09 11.51
CA TYR A 170 9.70 12.41 12.70
C TYR A 170 11.11 11.78 12.64
N LYS A 171 11.19 10.48 12.33
CA LYS A 171 12.46 9.76 12.18
C LYS A 171 13.32 10.36 11.05
N TYR A 172 12.71 10.70 9.92
CA TYR A 172 13.40 11.36 8.80
C TYR A 172 14.00 12.68 9.24
N LEU A 173 13.23 13.53 9.93
CA LEU A 173 13.70 14.83 10.40
C LEU A 173 14.84 14.70 11.43
N THR A 174 14.72 13.79 12.39
CA THR A 174 15.80 13.56 13.38
C THR A 174 17.08 13.02 12.76
N THR A 175 16.98 12.23 11.69
CA THR A 175 18.15 11.63 11.03
C THR A 175 18.81 12.61 10.04
N SER A 176 18.01 13.33 9.25
CA SER A 176 18.50 14.18 8.16
C SER A 176 18.79 15.60 8.60
N TYR A 177 18.17 16.08 9.68
CA TYR A 177 18.29 17.45 10.17
C TYR A 177 18.45 17.52 11.70
N PRO A 178 19.40 16.76 12.29
CA PRO A 178 19.67 16.82 13.72
C PRO A 178 20.14 18.24 14.07
N ALA A 179 19.73 18.79 15.17
CA ALA A 179 20.09 20.14 15.63
C ALA A 179 19.65 21.32 14.73
N THR A 180 18.80 21.08 13.73
CA THR A 180 18.22 22.15 12.91
C THR A 180 16.93 22.67 13.53
N ASN A 181 16.76 23.98 13.56
CA ASN A 181 15.48 24.59 13.92
C ASN A 181 14.46 24.35 12.82
N ILE A 182 13.41 23.61 13.12
CA ILE A 182 12.34 23.27 12.17
C ILE A 182 11.18 24.24 12.35
N ILE A 183 10.70 24.80 11.26
CA ILE A 183 9.50 25.64 11.25
C ILE A 183 8.33 24.77 10.84
N ALA A 184 7.35 24.57 11.72
CA ALA A 184 6.18 23.75 11.44
C ALA A 184 4.96 24.63 11.19
N PHE A 185 4.54 24.74 9.94
CA PHE A 185 3.28 25.39 9.58
C PHE A 185 2.10 24.41 9.71
N ARG A 186 1.12 24.78 10.51
CA ARG A 186 -0.10 23.99 10.70
C ARG A 186 -1.35 24.85 10.51
N ARG A 187 -2.48 24.19 10.25
CA ARG A 187 -3.81 24.82 10.41
C ARG A 187 -4.34 24.55 11.81
N SER A 188 -5.22 25.43 12.30
CA SER A 188 -6.05 25.17 13.48
C SER A 188 -6.98 23.97 13.23
N GLY A 189 -7.41 23.33 14.32
CA GLY A 189 -8.37 22.23 14.32
C GLY A 189 -7.74 20.86 14.64
N SER A 190 -8.61 19.87 14.82
CA SER A 190 -8.29 18.57 15.40
C SER A 190 -7.14 17.83 14.72
N VAL A 191 -7.05 17.91 13.39
CA VAL A 191 -5.97 17.23 12.63
C VAL A 191 -4.62 17.91 12.88
N GLY A 192 -4.58 19.26 12.85
CA GLY A 192 -3.35 20.01 13.15
C GLY A 192 -2.89 19.80 14.61
N ASP A 193 -3.83 19.74 15.53
CA ASP A 193 -3.55 19.43 16.94
C ASP A 193 -3.06 18.00 17.14
N TYR A 194 -3.66 17.04 16.46
CA TYR A 194 -3.19 15.63 16.46
C TYR A 194 -1.75 15.50 15.96
N ILE A 195 -1.41 16.16 14.84
CA ILE A 195 -0.04 16.15 14.32
C ILE A 195 0.92 16.75 15.34
N LYS A 196 0.61 17.97 15.85
CA LYS A 196 1.44 18.66 16.84
C LYS A 196 1.65 17.80 18.08
N LYS A 197 0.58 17.24 18.64
CA LYS A 197 0.64 16.35 19.81
C LYS A 197 1.52 15.12 19.52
N THR A 198 1.34 14.48 18.37
CA THR A 198 2.15 13.31 17.99
C THR A 198 3.64 13.63 17.97
N PHE A 199 4.05 14.78 17.43
CA PHE A 199 5.45 15.18 17.41
C PHE A 199 5.99 15.53 18.81
N ILE A 200 5.18 16.15 19.67
CA ILE A 200 5.52 16.41 21.07
C ILE A 200 5.74 15.09 21.82
N ASP A 201 4.81 14.15 21.68
CA ASP A 201 4.89 12.83 22.34
C ASP A 201 6.13 12.05 21.85
N LEU A 202 6.45 12.12 20.55
CA LEU A 202 7.64 11.49 19.99
C LEU A 202 8.93 12.14 20.49
N ASN A 203 8.97 13.46 20.65
CA ASN A 203 10.11 14.18 21.23
C ASN A 203 10.34 13.78 22.70
N GLN A 204 9.29 13.69 23.50
CA GLN A 204 9.37 13.31 24.92
C GLN A 204 9.87 11.88 25.12
N ASN A 205 9.52 10.97 24.18
CA ASN A 205 9.90 9.56 24.23
C ASN A 205 11.15 9.24 23.39
N SER A 206 11.83 10.25 22.84
CA SER A 206 12.99 10.04 21.98
C SER A 206 14.21 9.65 22.80
N LYS A 207 14.95 8.66 22.29
CA LYS A 207 16.27 8.27 22.80
C LYS A 207 17.42 9.10 22.18
N THR A 208 17.10 9.93 21.20
CA THR A 208 18.03 10.85 20.52
C THR A 208 17.72 12.28 20.93
N SER A 209 18.56 13.22 20.50
CA SER A 209 18.27 14.65 20.72
C SER A 209 16.91 15.02 20.15
N PRO A 210 16.04 15.66 20.93
CA PRO A 210 14.72 16.05 20.46
C PRO A 210 14.80 17.09 19.35
N LEU A 211 13.84 17.07 18.43
CA LEU A 211 13.72 18.10 17.39
C LEU A 211 13.34 19.45 18.01
N GLN A 212 13.98 20.51 17.54
CA GLN A 212 13.60 21.88 17.87
C GLN A 212 12.58 22.36 16.85
N ILE A 213 11.29 22.40 17.24
CA ILE A 213 10.20 22.73 16.33
C ILE A 213 9.50 24.01 16.79
N LYS A 214 9.56 25.04 15.94
CA LYS A 214 8.76 26.25 16.08
C LYS A 214 7.42 26.06 15.38
N TRP A 215 6.36 25.95 16.14
CA TRP A 215 5.00 25.79 15.61
C TRP A 215 4.39 27.12 15.25
N VAL A 216 3.96 27.28 14.00
CA VAL A 216 3.30 28.48 13.46
C VAL A 216 1.93 28.07 12.93
N GLU A 217 0.89 28.68 13.49
CA GLU A 217 -0.47 28.48 13.01
C GLU A 217 -0.79 29.49 11.91
N LEU A 218 -1.28 28.99 10.79
CA LEU A 218 -1.69 29.80 9.65
C LEU A 218 -3.16 29.59 9.35
N SER A 219 -3.87 30.67 9.03
CA SER A 219 -5.23 30.61 8.50
C SER A 219 -5.22 30.06 7.08
N GLU A 220 -6.40 29.74 6.54
CA GLU A 220 -6.53 29.33 5.13
C GLU A 220 -6.11 30.45 4.15
N THR A 221 -6.37 31.69 4.55
CA THR A 221 -6.13 32.89 3.76
C THR A 221 -4.85 33.64 4.17
N PHE A 222 -3.85 32.90 4.71
CA PHE A 222 -2.57 33.53 5.12
C PHE A 222 -1.92 34.31 3.98
N ALA A 223 -1.27 35.41 4.32
CA ALA A 223 -0.51 36.22 3.37
C ALA A 223 0.94 35.68 3.20
N PRO A 224 1.58 35.90 2.04
CA PRO A 224 2.97 35.46 1.82
C PRO A 224 3.94 35.90 2.91
N LYS A 225 3.78 37.12 3.46
CA LYS A 225 4.60 37.66 4.54
C LYS A 225 4.54 36.82 5.83
N ASP A 226 3.43 36.13 6.09
CA ASP A 226 3.25 35.32 7.31
C ASP A 226 4.18 34.09 7.28
N VAL A 227 4.49 33.58 6.08
CA VAL A 227 5.47 32.52 5.86
C VAL A 227 6.88 33.10 5.82
N MET A 228 7.11 34.16 5.04
CA MET A 228 8.42 34.77 4.84
C MET A 228 9.06 35.21 6.17
N ASN A 229 8.29 35.83 7.06
CA ASN A 229 8.77 36.32 8.36
C ASN A 229 9.26 35.21 9.30
N GLN A 230 9.05 33.95 8.94
CA GLN A 230 9.52 32.80 9.71
C GLN A 230 10.83 32.23 9.16
N LEU A 231 11.20 32.57 7.92
CA LEU A 231 12.37 32.04 7.23
C LEU A 231 13.63 32.90 7.51
N ASP A 232 14.79 32.25 7.53
CA ASP A 232 16.08 32.89 7.65
C ASP A 232 16.80 32.89 6.29
N SER A 233 17.16 34.06 5.79
CA SER A 233 17.87 34.22 4.51
C SER A 233 19.33 33.74 4.54
N ASN A 234 19.91 33.60 5.74
CA ASN A 234 21.31 33.19 5.93
C ASN A 234 21.44 31.70 6.26
N ALA A 235 20.36 30.99 6.39
CA ALA A 235 20.31 29.55 6.76
C ALA A 235 19.60 28.71 5.74
N ASN A 236 19.84 27.39 5.80
CA ASN A 236 18.98 26.41 5.12
C ASN A 236 17.75 26.15 6.00
N ASN A 237 16.60 26.63 5.54
CA ASN A 237 15.35 26.46 6.26
C ASN A 237 14.82 25.04 6.09
N VAL A 238 14.36 24.42 7.18
CA VAL A 238 13.61 23.17 7.15
C VAL A 238 12.19 23.46 7.62
N VAL A 239 11.25 23.27 6.71
CA VAL A 239 9.84 23.56 6.93
C VAL A 239 9.06 22.25 6.96
N LEU A 240 8.36 21.99 8.07
CA LEU A 240 7.38 20.93 8.17
C LEU A 240 5.99 21.50 7.87
N VAL A 241 5.36 21.04 6.80
CA VAL A 241 3.97 21.41 6.50
C VAL A 241 3.03 20.40 7.18
N ALA A 242 2.63 20.72 8.41
CA ALA A 242 1.88 19.86 9.32
C ALA A 242 0.37 19.89 9.03
N SER A 243 0.00 19.57 7.79
CA SER A 243 -1.40 19.47 7.35
C SER A 243 -1.53 18.49 6.17
N PRO A 244 -2.50 17.56 6.21
CA PRO A 244 -2.76 16.67 5.07
C PRO A 244 -3.60 17.35 3.98
N ILE A 245 -4.02 18.59 4.17
CA ILE A 245 -4.83 19.34 3.19
C ILE A 245 -3.92 19.76 2.03
N GLU A 246 -4.16 19.19 0.86
CA GLU A 246 -3.33 19.38 -0.33
C GLU A 246 -3.23 20.84 -0.77
N SER A 247 -4.34 21.58 -0.80
CA SER A 247 -4.37 22.99 -1.17
C SER A 247 -3.54 23.87 -0.24
N PHE A 248 -3.56 23.59 1.07
CA PHE A 248 -2.75 24.29 2.05
C PHE A 248 -1.24 24.00 1.84
N GLY A 249 -0.88 22.74 1.67
CA GLY A 249 0.49 22.33 1.40
C GLY A 249 1.04 22.96 0.12
N LEU A 250 0.28 22.87 -0.96
CA LEU A 250 0.64 23.45 -2.25
C LEU A 250 0.80 24.98 -2.17
N LYS A 251 -0.11 25.68 -1.45
CA LYS A 251 -0.03 27.13 -1.26
C LYS A 251 1.25 27.51 -0.51
N ILE A 252 1.63 26.80 0.57
CA ILE A 252 2.88 27.05 1.29
C ILE A 252 4.09 26.85 0.38
N VAL A 253 4.17 25.73 -0.34
CA VAL A 253 5.29 25.43 -1.23
C VAL A 253 5.42 26.50 -2.32
N LYS A 254 4.33 26.89 -2.97
CA LYS A 254 4.34 27.96 -3.98
C LYS A 254 4.77 29.31 -3.39
N THR A 255 4.31 29.61 -2.17
CA THR A 255 4.71 30.84 -1.48
C THR A 255 6.21 30.86 -1.22
N ILE A 256 6.77 29.78 -0.67
CA ILE A 256 8.22 29.67 -0.41
C ILE A 256 9.01 29.72 -1.71
N SER A 257 8.55 29.02 -2.76
CA SER A 257 9.21 29.01 -4.06
C SER A 257 9.32 30.41 -4.71
N GLY A 258 8.43 31.33 -4.36
CA GLY A 258 8.51 32.73 -4.79
C GLY A 258 9.58 33.56 -4.10
N PHE A 259 10.27 33.02 -3.08
CA PHE A 259 11.30 33.70 -2.31
C PHE A 259 12.68 33.11 -2.59
N GLU A 260 13.26 33.43 -3.74
CA GLU A 260 14.49 32.81 -4.24
C GLU A 260 15.70 32.95 -3.29
N GLN A 261 15.72 33.99 -2.43
CA GLN A 261 16.77 34.22 -1.44
C GLN A 261 16.73 33.21 -0.27
N TYR A 262 15.65 32.45 -0.07
CA TYR A 262 15.55 31.51 1.03
C TYR A 262 15.72 30.07 0.53
N ARG A 263 16.88 29.45 0.84
CA ARG A 263 17.05 28.02 0.61
C ARG A 263 16.16 27.23 1.57
N THR A 264 15.24 26.44 1.03
CA THR A 264 14.25 25.75 1.87
C THR A 264 14.03 24.31 1.44
N THR A 265 14.00 23.42 2.42
CA THR A 265 13.45 22.06 2.27
C THR A 265 12.08 22.02 2.95
N ALA A 266 11.04 21.73 2.18
CA ALA A 266 9.68 21.56 2.67
C ALA A 266 9.37 20.06 2.80
N VAL A 267 9.08 19.63 4.02
CA VAL A 267 8.67 18.26 4.35
C VAL A 267 7.16 18.23 4.55
N GLY A 268 6.46 17.49 3.72
CA GLY A 268 5.00 17.43 3.72
C GLY A 268 4.43 16.10 4.17
N MET A 269 3.09 16.04 4.19
CA MET A 269 2.33 14.86 4.54
C MET A 269 2.21 13.88 3.36
N PRO A 270 1.83 12.61 3.58
CA PRO A 270 1.74 11.60 2.52
C PRO A 270 0.80 11.97 1.37
N THR A 271 -0.17 12.85 1.59
CA THR A 271 -1.06 13.36 0.54
C THR A 271 -0.32 14.10 -0.59
N TRP A 272 0.93 14.53 -0.35
CA TRP A 272 1.74 15.19 -1.37
C TRP A 272 2.14 14.28 -2.53
N ASP A 273 2.06 12.99 -2.35
CA ASP A 273 2.28 12.00 -3.42
C ASP A 273 1.30 12.20 -4.60
N GLY A 274 0.06 12.57 -4.30
CA GLY A 274 -0.99 12.84 -5.29
C GLY A 274 -0.93 14.20 -5.97
N ILE A 275 -0.16 15.18 -5.45
CA ILE A 275 -0.15 16.56 -5.94
C ILE A 275 0.77 16.70 -7.16
N LYS A 276 0.19 16.70 -8.35
CA LYS A 276 0.95 16.81 -9.62
C LYS A 276 1.63 18.18 -9.77
N GLU A 277 1.01 19.24 -9.26
CA GLU A 277 1.49 20.63 -9.31
C GLU A 277 2.82 20.82 -8.59
N LEU A 278 3.17 19.99 -7.62
CA LEU A 278 4.48 20.00 -6.97
C LEU A 278 5.65 19.71 -7.93
N ASN A 279 5.37 19.19 -9.13
CA ASN A 279 6.36 19.01 -10.19
C ASN A 279 6.45 20.25 -11.11
N GLY A 280 5.59 21.23 -10.90
CA GLY A 280 5.46 22.41 -11.75
C GLY A 280 6.56 23.45 -11.52
N LYS A 281 6.70 24.36 -12.48
CA LYS A 281 7.68 25.48 -12.42
C LYS A 281 7.50 26.37 -11.17
N SER A 282 6.26 26.51 -10.69
CA SER A 282 5.92 27.31 -9.50
C SER A 282 6.38 26.71 -8.15
N CYS A 283 7.02 25.55 -8.17
CA CYS A 283 7.53 24.87 -6.98
C CYS A 283 9.03 24.52 -7.08
N ARG A 284 9.79 25.16 -8.00
CA ARG A 284 11.18 24.76 -8.31
C ARG A 284 12.16 25.13 -7.21
N ASN A 285 12.15 26.33 -6.68
CA ASN A 285 13.17 26.81 -5.74
C ASN A 285 13.03 26.22 -4.31
N VAL A 286 12.36 25.09 -4.18
CA VAL A 286 12.14 24.41 -2.90
C VAL A 286 12.42 22.92 -3.07
N ASP A 287 13.24 22.37 -2.19
CA ASP A 287 13.36 20.92 -2.04
C ASP A 287 12.11 20.39 -1.36
N ILE A 288 11.37 19.54 -2.06
CA ILE A 288 10.09 18.98 -1.56
C ILE A 288 10.34 17.55 -1.15
N VAL A 289 9.97 17.20 0.09
CA VAL A 289 10.10 15.84 0.63
C VAL A 289 8.77 15.36 1.20
N TYR A 290 8.38 14.13 0.91
CA TYR A 290 7.23 13.48 1.52
C TYR A 290 7.43 11.97 1.63
N SER A 291 6.63 11.32 2.47
CA SER A 291 6.66 9.88 2.68
C SER A 291 5.56 9.17 1.91
N THR A 292 5.86 7.98 1.37
CA THR A 292 4.90 7.09 0.71
C THR A 292 5.21 5.63 1.06
N PRO A 293 4.22 4.74 1.19
CA PRO A 293 4.48 3.31 1.42
C PRO A 293 4.87 2.56 0.14
N PHE A 294 4.75 3.20 -1.03
CA PHE A 294 5.06 2.62 -2.32
C PHE A 294 5.92 3.57 -3.14
N ASN A 295 7.01 3.06 -3.71
CA ASN A 295 7.90 3.80 -4.59
C ASN A 295 8.07 3.04 -5.90
N TYR A 296 7.36 3.48 -6.94
CA TYR A 296 7.46 2.91 -8.27
C TYR A 296 8.47 3.71 -9.09
N ASN A 297 9.74 3.29 -9.02
CA ASN A 297 10.85 3.90 -9.77
C ASN A 297 10.86 3.37 -11.21
N ARG A 298 10.12 4.02 -12.09
CA ARG A 298 9.89 3.59 -13.49
C ARG A 298 11.15 3.53 -14.35
N SER A 299 12.30 3.79 -13.81
CA SER A 299 13.62 3.64 -14.46
C SER A 299 14.35 2.35 -14.08
N ASP A 300 13.88 1.59 -13.11
CA ASP A 300 14.38 0.26 -12.77
C ASP A 300 14.09 -0.73 -13.92
N ASN A 301 14.99 -1.69 -14.16
CA ASN A 301 14.84 -2.67 -15.24
C ASN A 301 13.58 -3.52 -15.10
N THR A 302 13.20 -3.91 -13.89
CA THR A 302 12.01 -4.70 -13.60
C THR A 302 10.75 -3.91 -13.90
N GLU A 303 10.67 -2.68 -13.42
CA GLU A 303 9.56 -1.78 -13.67
C GLU A 303 9.47 -1.34 -15.13
N ALA A 304 10.61 -1.06 -15.78
CA ALA A 304 10.65 -0.72 -17.21
C ALA A 304 10.12 -1.89 -18.08
N SER A 305 10.49 -3.13 -17.74
CA SER A 305 9.97 -4.34 -18.39
C SER A 305 8.45 -4.47 -18.16
N PHE A 306 7.97 -4.24 -16.95
CA PHE A 306 6.55 -4.25 -16.63
C PHE A 306 5.79 -3.19 -17.42
N VAL A 307 6.28 -1.95 -17.46
CA VAL A 307 5.70 -0.84 -18.24
C VAL A 307 5.62 -1.20 -19.72
N LYS A 308 6.66 -1.83 -20.29
CA LYS A 308 6.68 -2.28 -21.70
C LYS A 308 5.57 -3.30 -21.97
N ARG A 309 5.43 -4.32 -21.12
CA ARG A 309 4.38 -5.35 -21.24
C ARG A 309 2.98 -4.75 -21.11
N TYR A 310 2.79 -3.86 -20.13
CA TYR A 310 1.51 -3.19 -19.92
C TYR A 310 1.11 -2.36 -21.14
N LYS A 311 2.04 -1.55 -21.67
CA LYS A 311 1.78 -0.76 -22.90
C LYS A 311 1.42 -1.61 -24.10
N ALA A 312 2.07 -2.77 -24.27
CA ALA A 312 1.77 -3.69 -25.35
C ALA A 312 0.37 -4.30 -25.25
N LYS A 313 -0.16 -4.49 -24.01
CA LYS A 313 -1.46 -5.11 -23.77
C LYS A 313 -2.61 -4.10 -23.73
N PHE A 314 -2.39 -2.92 -23.12
CA PHE A 314 -3.45 -1.95 -22.83
C PHE A 314 -3.30 -0.62 -23.57
N TYR A 315 -2.29 -0.43 -24.40
CA TYR A 315 -2.01 0.77 -25.21
C TYR A 315 -1.94 2.06 -24.40
N SER A 316 -1.64 1.97 -23.10
CA SER A 316 -1.57 3.09 -22.16
C SER A 316 -0.37 2.96 -21.20
N ARG A 317 -0.08 4.02 -20.45
CA ARG A 317 0.94 3.97 -19.40
C ARG A 317 0.31 3.44 -18.11
N PRO A 318 0.95 2.52 -17.38
CA PRO A 318 0.44 2.07 -16.08
C PRO A 318 0.49 3.22 -15.06
N SER A 319 -0.57 3.38 -14.30
CA SER A 319 -0.60 4.21 -13.09
C SER A 319 -0.06 3.42 -11.90
N ASP A 320 0.07 4.10 -10.76
CA ASP A 320 0.46 3.45 -9.50
C ASP A 320 -0.58 2.40 -9.06
N MET A 321 -1.85 2.56 -9.43
CA MET A 321 -2.88 1.56 -9.14
C MET A 321 -2.66 0.25 -9.91
N VAL A 322 -2.16 0.31 -11.15
CA VAL A 322 -1.78 -0.86 -11.93
C VAL A 322 -0.62 -1.60 -11.26
N PHE A 323 0.42 -0.88 -10.86
CA PHE A 323 1.55 -1.46 -10.13
C PHE A 323 1.09 -2.11 -8.83
N ARG A 324 0.21 -1.46 -8.08
CA ARG A 324 -0.32 -1.94 -6.81
C ARG A 324 -1.15 -3.20 -6.97
N GLY A 325 -2.03 -3.25 -7.96
CA GLY A 325 -2.81 -4.45 -8.29
C GLY A 325 -1.92 -5.63 -8.67
N TYR A 326 -0.91 -5.37 -9.51
CA TYR A 326 0.05 -6.39 -9.93
C TYR A 326 0.88 -6.92 -8.76
N GLU A 327 1.58 -6.02 -8.05
CA GLU A 327 2.48 -6.38 -6.97
C GLU A 327 1.76 -7.13 -5.85
N THR A 328 0.62 -6.61 -5.39
CA THR A 328 -0.15 -7.22 -4.31
C THR A 328 -0.61 -8.63 -4.69
N THR A 329 -1.19 -8.79 -5.88
CA THR A 329 -1.71 -10.09 -6.31
C THR A 329 -0.59 -11.10 -6.54
N PHE A 330 0.48 -10.72 -7.21
CA PHE A 330 1.60 -11.62 -7.47
C PHE A 330 2.31 -12.03 -6.17
N HIS A 331 2.69 -11.05 -5.34
CA HIS A 331 3.43 -11.29 -4.10
C HIS A 331 2.66 -12.19 -3.15
N PHE A 332 1.41 -11.82 -2.81
CA PHE A 332 0.61 -12.60 -1.86
C PHE A 332 0.10 -13.90 -2.47
N GLY A 333 -0.11 -13.97 -3.78
CA GLY A 333 -0.40 -15.23 -4.49
C GLY A 333 0.75 -16.24 -4.36
N LYS A 334 1.99 -15.81 -4.56
CA LYS A 334 3.19 -16.65 -4.36
C LYS A 334 3.37 -17.05 -2.88
N LEU A 335 3.17 -16.12 -1.94
CA LEU A 335 3.24 -16.43 -0.51
C LEU A 335 2.16 -17.45 -0.12
N LEU A 336 0.94 -17.29 -0.63
CA LEU A 336 -0.15 -18.24 -0.38
C LEU A 336 0.20 -19.64 -0.87
N MET A 337 0.74 -19.76 -2.08
CA MET A 337 1.16 -21.06 -2.62
C MET A 337 2.24 -21.72 -1.78
N LYS A 338 3.19 -20.94 -1.28
CA LYS A 338 4.29 -21.46 -0.48
C LYS A 338 3.87 -21.83 0.94
N TYR A 339 3.13 -20.95 1.62
CA TYR A 339 2.87 -21.06 3.05
C TYR A 339 1.46 -21.56 3.39
N ARG A 340 0.55 -21.59 2.41
CA ARG A 340 -0.83 -22.09 2.57
C ARG A 340 -1.51 -21.53 3.84
N ASN A 341 -1.99 -22.38 4.72
CA ASN A 341 -2.66 -21.99 5.97
C ASN A 341 -1.75 -21.22 6.95
N ASN A 342 -0.44 -21.20 6.73
CA ASN A 342 0.52 -20.46 7.56
C ASN A 342 0.94 -19.11 6.96
N ILE A 343 0.20 -18.60 5.99
CA ILE A 343 0.51 -17.33 5.32
C ILE A 343 0.57 -16.16 6.31
N ILE A 344 -0.32 -16.11 7.30
CA ILE A 344 -0.39 -15.03 8.30
C ILE A 344 0.97 -14.79 8.98
N ASN A 345 1.69 -15.85 9.32
CA ASN A 345 2.98 -15.76 9.99
C ASN A 345 4.14 -15.38 9.04
N ASN A 346 3.87 -15.29 7.74
CA ASN A 346 4.87 -15.08 6.70
C ASN A 346 4.59 -13.86 5.81
N LEU A 347 3.65 -13.00 6.19
CA LEU A 347 3.25 -11.83 5.40
C LEU A 347 4.37 -10.80 5.19
N SER A 348 5.32 -10.70 6.11
CA SER A 348 6.51 -9.82 5.98
C SER A 348 7.64 -10.42 5.13
N SER A 349 7.45 -11.60 4.55
CA SER A 349 8.48 -12.20 3.70
C SER A 349 8.59 -11.45 2.38
N ASN A 350 9.74 -10.88 2.10
CA ASN A 350 10.04 -10.19 0.83
C ASN A 350 10.54 -11.14 -0.27
N GLN A 351 10.41 -12.46 -0.11
CA GLN A 351 10.94 -13.45 -1.06
C GLN A 351 10.38 -13.28 -2.48
N TYR A 352 9.13 -12.85 -2.60
CA TYR A 352 8.45 -12.65 -3.89
C TYR A 352 8.14 -11.18 -4.16
N LYS A 353 8.89 -10.26 -3.53
CA LYS A 353 8.79 -8.83 -3.83
C LYS A 353 9.11 -8.57 -5.28
N ILE A 354 8.47 -7.56 -5.85
CA ILE A 354 8.72 -7.15 -7.23
C ILE A 354 9.25 -5.72 -7.25
N PHE A 355 8.48 -4.76 -6.72
CA PHE A 355 8.82 -3.35 -6.77
C PHE A 355 9.18 -2.80 -5.39
N ASN A 356 8.45 -3.21 -4.36
CA ASN A 356 8.57 -2.64 -3.02
C ASN A 356 8.90 -3.70 -1.96
N ASP A 357 9.69 -3.31 -0.97
CA ASP A 357 9.80 -4.07 0.27
C ASP A 357 8.56 -3.84 1.14
N LEU A 358 8.11 -4.89 1.82
CA LEU A 358 7.05 -4.82 2.81
C LEU A 358 7.62 -5.11 4.20
N ASP A 359 7.18 -4.36 5.20
CA ASP A 359 7.50 -4.56 6.62
C ASP A 359 6.20 -4.66 7.42
N ILE A 360 5.49 -5.78 7.28
CA ILE A 360 4.19 -6.00 7.89
C ILE A 360 4.37 -6.40 9.36
N LYS A 361 3.86 -5.58 10.26
CA LYS A 361 3.99 -5.76 11.72
C LYS A 361 2.64 -5.70 12.42
N PRO A 362 2.48 -6.45 13.52
CA PRO A 362 1.30 -6.34 14.35
C PRO A 362 1.21 -4.97 14.99
N VAL A 363 0.00 -4.42 15.03
CA VAL A 363 -0.33 -3.18 15.72
C VAL A 363 -1.26 -3.49 16.88
N LYS A 364 -0.92 -2.98 18.06
CA LYS A 364 -1.77 -2.96 19.25
C LYS A 364 -2.02 -1.51 19.62
N VAL A 365 -3.28 -1.11 19.63
CA VAL A 365 -3.69 0.25 20.03
C VAL A 365 -3.53 0.40 21.55
N ARG A 366 -3.75 -0.68 22.28
CA ARG A 366 -3.48 -0.78 23.72
C ARG A 366 -2.51 -1.93 23.96
N GLU A 367 -1.48 -1.72 24.77
CA GLU A 367 -0.49 -2.75 25.09
C GLU A 367 -1.11 -3.97 25.79
N SER A 368 -2.21 -3.75 26.54
CA SER A 368 -2.97 -4.81 27.21
C SER A 368 -3.70 -5.76 26.25
N ASN A 369 -3.81 -5.45 24.97
CA ASN A 369 -4.51 -6.31 24.01
C ASN A 369 -3.73 -7.64 23.87
N THR A 370 -4.42 -8.76 24.00
CA THR A 370 -3.82 -10.10 23.86
C THR A 370 -3.53 -10.43 22.40
N VAL A 371 -4.40 -9.99 21.48
CA VAL A 371 -4.23 -10.15 20.03
C VAL A 371 -3.95 -8.81 19.37
N PRO A 372 -3.28 -8.78 18.21
CA PRO A 372 -3.14 -7.56 17.44
C PRO A 372 -4.51 -7.00 17.03
N ASP A 373 -4.63 -5.67 17.01
CA ASP A 373 -5.82 -5.01 16.48
C ASP A 373 -5.87 -5.14 14.96
N TYR A 374 -4.69 -5.15 14.32
CA TYR A 374 -4.49 -5.41 12.89
C TYR A 374 -3.00 -5.57 12.59
N LEU A 375 -2.68 -5.93 11.36
CA LEU A 375 -1.33 -5.93 10.81
C LEU A 375 -1.15 -4.72 9.88
N GLU A 376 0.02 -4.12 9.84
CA GLU A 376 0.27 -2.93 9.04
C GLU A 376 1.66 -2.94 8.40
N ASN A 377 1.75 -2.52 7.15
CA ASN A 377 3.02 -2.23 6.50
C ASN A 377 3.66 -0.98 7.13
N LYS A 378 4.83 -1.16 7.75
CA LYS A 378 5.60 -0.08 8.38
C LYS A 378 6.71 0.47 7.48
N LYS A 379 6.92 -0.14 6.31
CA LYS A 379 7.89 0.36 5.34
C LYS A 379 7.40 1.66 4.73
N LEU A 380 8.26 2.68 4.77
CA LEU A 380 8.04 3.95 4.10
C LEU A 380 9.26 4.30 3.26
N TYR A 381 9.03 4.92 2.14
CA TYR A 381 10.00 5.58 1.29
C TYR A 381 9.84 7.09 1.43
N PHE A 382 10.94 7.81 1.30
CA PHE A 382 10.92 9.27 1.25
C PHE A 382 11.31 9.72 -0.14
N ILE A 383 10.43 10.47 -0.76
CA ILE A 383 10.60 10.99 -2.10
C ILE A 383 11.03 12.45 -1.99
N ARG A 384 12.15 12.78 -2.64
CA ARG A 384 12.60 14.17 -2.80
C ARG A 384 12.36 14.61 -4.24
N LYS A 385 11.72 15.77 -4.38
CA LYS A 385 11.57 16.48 -5.65
C LYS A 385 12.41 17.75 -5.57
N GLN A 386 13.35 17.90 -6.49
CA GLN A 386 14.26 19.03 -6.57
C GLN A 386 14.48 19.39 -8.04
N ASP A 387 14.17 20.62 -8.45
CA ASP A 387 14.35 21.13 -9.81
C ASP A 387 13.80 20.21 -10.92
N GLY A 388 12.66 19.58 -10.67
CA GLY A 388 12.03 18.64 -11.59
C GLY A 388 12.60 17.21 -11.54
N ASN A 389 13.65 16.95 -10.76
CA ASN A 389 14.16 15.60 -10.52
C ASN A 389 13.44 14.97 -9.32
N ILE A 390 13.12 13.69 -9.46
CA ILE A 390 12.45 12.90 -8.41
C ILE A 390 13.38 11.77 -8.00
N LYS A 391 13.70 11.68 -6.71
CA LYS A 391 14.58 10.63 -6.15
C LYS A 391 13.98 10.07 -4.86
N SER A 392 14.14 8.77 -4.63
CA SER A 392 14.01 8.20 -3.29
C SER A 392 15.25 8.54 -2.47
N VAL A 393 15.07 8.98 -1.22
CA VAL A 393 16.18 9.43 -0.35
C VAL A 393 16.31 8.61 0.93
N LEU A 394 15.40 7.66 1.16
CA LEU A 394 15.47 6.65 2.23
C LEU A 394 14.66 5.42 1.83
#